data_ae6c2e961b08aef5e11c952323155f8a
#
_entry.id   ae6c2e961b08aef5e11c952323155f8a
#
_cell.length_a   1.000
_cell.length_b   1.000
_cell.length_c   1.000
_cell.angle_alpha   90.00
_cell.angle_beta   90.00
_cell.angle_gamma   90.00
#
_symmetry.space_group_name_H-M   'P 1'
#
loop_
_entity.id
_entity.type
_entity.pdbx_description
1 polymer ?
#
loop_
_entity_poly.entity_id
_entity_poly.type
_entity_poly.pdbx_seq_one_letter_code
_entity_poly.pdbx_strand_id
1 'polypeptide(L)'
;MTELIQMKLADIRPYEKNPRRNDDSVQAVANSIKAFGFRSPIIVDADNVIIAGHTRYKAAKKLRLKTVPVIVADDMTPEQVEAYRIADNSAGSKSDWDRELLAEILQDIGPAYDMADFGLDMDQYIDTTEVLDDIEEDTPPAPLKTAVTVRGEIIRLGDHVLLCGDATDPGDVAKLMATMGKYEADCVVTDPPYNVAIVGETKDHLTIENDDMDESAFKDFLTKAMENMADHLKEGGAFYIWHASMRTPVFFESAQDAGLTIRQVLQWVKSIFVLGRQDYQWRHEPCLYGWKDGAPHYFIADRTRTTVAESTLDIEGMSEREAKETLKRIFAEHPSDIIHEDKPARSADHPTMKPVALIARQVFNSTHAGDIVLDPFGGSGSTLAACEQIGRRCAIMELDPVYCDVIKRWENLTGRTAERVAP
;
A
#
# COMPACT_ATOMS: atom_id res chain seq x y z
N MET A 1 -24.55 43.17 -10.28
CA MET A 1 -23.56 42.57 -9.39
C MET A 1 -24.13 41.27 -8.85
N THR A 2 -23.51 40.17 -9.12
CA THR A 2 -23.96 38.84 -8.68
C THR A 2 -23.87 38.75 -7.17
N GLU A 3 -25.01 38.64 -6.49
CA GLU A 3 -25.07 38.63 -5.01
C GLU A 3 -24.90 37.20 -4.47
N LEU A 4 -24.10 37.05 -3.43
CA LEU A 4 -23.93 35.79 -2.69
C LEU A 4 -25.05 35.68 -1.65
N ILE A 5 -25.91 34.69 -1.78
CA ILE A 5 -27.03 34.48 -0.86
C ILE A 5 -26.92 33.12 -0.15
N GLN A 6 -27.57 32.99 1.01
CA GLN A 6 -27.77 31.70 1.68
C GLN A 6 -29.12 31.10 1.21
N MET A 7 -29.07 29.99 0.48
CA MET A 7 -30.26 29.31 -0.05
C MET A 7 -30.46 27.98 0.67
N LYS A 8 -31.76 27.60 0.92
CA LYS A 8 -32.04 26.26 1.46
C LYS A 8 -31.67 25.21 0.42
N LEU A 9 -31.00 24.15 0.88
CA LEU A 9 -30.56 23.06 0.02
C LEU A 9 -31.75 22.38 -0.70
N ALA A 10 -32.93 22.38 -0.07
CA ALA A 10 -34.15 21.83 -0.66
C ALA A 10 -34.70 22.63 -1.84
N ASP A 11 -34.35 23.92 -1.95
CA ASP A 11 -34.83 24.80 -3.01
C ASP A 11 -33.94 24.72 -4.27
N ILE A 12 -32.77 24.06 -4.17
CA ILE A 12 -31.83 23.88 -5.26
C ILE A 12 -32.16 22.60 -6.04
N ARG A 13 -32.20 22.71 -7.35
CA ARG A 13 -32.48 21.60 -8.25
C ARG A 13 -31.23 21.18 -9.04
N PRO A 14 -30.80 19.90 -9.01
CA PRO A 14 -29.75 19.44 -9.89
C PRO A 14 -30.19 19.46 -11.35
N TYR A 15 -29.25 19.74 -12.26
CA TYR A 15 -29.52 19.65 -13.70
C TYR A 15 -29.56 18.19 -14.14
N GLU A 16 -30.72 17.73 -14.64
CA GLU A 16 -30.95 16.31 -14.96
C GLU A 16 -30.04 15.75 -16.07
N LYS A 17 -29.64 16.59 -17.01
CA LYS A 17 -28.79 16.21 -18.15
C LYS A 17 -27.30 16.46 -17.89
N ASN A 18 -26.88 16.49 -16.64
CA ASN A 18 -25.47 16.70 -16.33
C ASN A 18 -24.58 15.55 -16.89
N PRO A 19 -23.67 15.81 -17.85
CA PRO A 19 -22.89 14.77 -18.50
C PRO A 19 -21.74 14.26 -17.62
N ARG A 20 -21.40 14.97 -16.53
CA ARG A 20 -20.24 14.65 -15.69
C ARG A 20 -20.64 13.67 -14.58
N ARG A 21 -19.92 12.54 -14.52
CA ARG A 21 -19.95 11.61 -13.37
C ARG A 21 -18.98 12.12 -12.32
N ASN A 22 -19.46 12.40 -11.13
CA ASN A 22 -18.69 13.04 -10.06
C ASN A 22 -18.89 12.39 -8.68
N ASP A 23 -19.38 11.16 -8.64
CA ASP A 23 -19.72 10.49 -7.39
C ASP A 23 -18.46 10.19 -6.55
N ASP A 24 -17.35 9.83 -7.20
CA ASP A 24 -16.08 9.53 -6.56
C ASP A 24 -15.47 10.77 -5.86
N SER A 25 -15.74 11.98 -6.36
CA SER A 25 -15.23 13.22 -5.77
C SER A 25 -16.09 13.77 -4.62
N VAL A 26 -17.26 13.18 -4.35
CA VAL A 26 -18.19 13.71 -3.33
C VAL A 26 -17.62 13.66 -1.93
N GLN A 27 -16.89 12.60 -1.60
CA GLN A 27 -16.29 12.45 -0.27
C GLN A 27 -15.20 13.49 -0.03
N ALA A 28 -14.29 13.66 -0.98
CA ALA A 28 -13.21 14.65 -0.90
C ALA A 28 -13.76 16.08 -0.73
N VAL A 29 -14.79 16.43 -1.51
CA VAL A 29 -15.44 17.74 -1.37
C VAL A 29 -16.19 17.87 -0.04
N ALA A 30 -16.79 16.80 0.48
CA ALA A 30 -17.42 16.82 1.80
C ALA A 30 -16.40 17.02 2.93
N ASN A 31 -15.25 16.35 2.85
CA ASN A 31 -14.14 16.52 3.79
C ASN A 31 -13.63 17.97 3.76
N SER A 32 -13.43 18.53 2.57
CA SER A 32 -13.01 19.93 2.39
C SER A 32 -14.01 20.92 2.99
N ILE A 33 -15.31 20.72 2.75
CA ILE A 33 -16.35 21.57 3.36
C ILE A 33 -16.34 21.45 4.89
N LYS A 34 -16.11 20.27 5.43
CA LYS A 34 -16.04 20.02 6.88
C LYS A 34 -14.81 20.69 7.51
N ALA A 35 -13.64 20.61 6.87
CA ALA A 35 -12.38 21.13 7.38
C ALA A 35 -12.28 22.66 7.23
N PHE A 36 -12.67 23.19 6.07
CA PHE A 36 -12.42 24.60 5.70
C PHE A 36 -13.69 25.45 5.59
N GLY A 37 -14.87 24.85 5.75
CA GLY A 37 -16.15 25.50 5.52
C GLY A 37 -16.51 25.55 4.02
N PHE A 38 -17.73 25.98 3.73
CA PHE A 38 -18.25 26.09 2.35
C PHE A 38 -17.70 27.37 1.68
N ARG A 39 -16.54 27.31 1.05
CA ARG A 39 -15.79 28.48 0.52
C ARG A 39 -16.17 28.82 -0.93
N SER A 40 -16.53 27.86 -1.76
CA SER A 40 -16.90 28.06 -3.16
C SER A 40 -18.40 27.89 -3.33
N PRO A 41 -19.20 28.93 -3.70
CA PRO A 41 -20.64 28.85 -3.79
C PRO A 41 -21.12 27.93 -4.90
N ILE A 42 -22.37 27.46 -4.83
CA ILE A 42 -23.07 26.80 -5.93
C ILE A 42 -23.63 27.91 -6.83
N ILE A 43 -23.51 27.74 -8.13
CA ILE A 43 -24.09 28.68 -9.11
C ILE A 43 -25.36 28.05 -9.69
N VAL A 44 -26.48 28.78 -9.62
CA VAL A 44 -27.78 28.35 -10.13
C VAL A 44 -28.32 29.38 -11.11
N ASP A 45 -29.24 28.97 -11.98
CA ASP A 45 -30.02 29.88 -12.83
C ASP A 45 -31.22 30.50 -12.07
N ALA A 46 -32.02 31.33 -12.75
CA ALA A 46 -33.19 31.97 -12.19
C ALA A 46 -34.25 30.97 -11.66
N ASP A 47 -34.25 29.75 -12.13
CA ASP A 47 -35.13 28.66 -11.70
C ASP A 47 -34.52 27.78 -10.60
N ASN A 48 -33.41 28.19 -9.99
CA ASN A 48 -32.60 27.45 -8.98
C ASN A 48 -32.05 26.12 -9.50
N VAL A 49 -31.88 25.94 -10.82
CA VAL A 49 -31.24 24.76 -11.38
C VAL A 49 -29.74 24.98 -11.43
N ILE A 50 -28.96 23.99 -10.96
CA ILE A 50 -27.52 24.09 -10.86
C ILE A 50 -26.86 24.30 -12.24
N ILE A 51 -26.09 25.36 -12.37
CA ILE A 51 -25.18 25.61 -13.48
C ILE A 51 -23.81 25.01 -13.16
N ALA A 52 -23.20 25.35 -11.98
CA ALA A 52 -21.93 24.85 -11.52
C ALA A 52 -21.99 24.45 -10.04
N GLY A 53 -21.33 23.34 -9.68
CA GLY A 53 -21.22 22.88 -8.30
C GLY A 53 -22.07 21.67 -7.92
N HIS A 54 -22.41 20.78 -8.86
CA HIS A 54 -23.13 19.53 -8.59
C HIS A 54 -22.46 18.67 -7.50
N THR A 55 -21.13 18.57 -7.50
CA THR A 55 -20.38 17.83 -6.46
C THR A 55 -20.56 18.47 -5.09
N ARG A 56 -20.50 19.82 -5.01
CA ARG A 56 -20.72 20.59 -3.77
C ARG A 56 -22.15 20.40 -3.25
N TYR A 57 -23.14 20.35 -4.14
CA TYR A 57 -24.52 20.03 -3.76
C TYR A 57 -24.66 18.63 -3.17
N LYS A 58 -24.07 17.60 -3.84
CA LYS A 58 -24.07 16.22 -3.33
C LYS A 58 -23.34 16.13 -1.98
N ALA A 59 -22.20 16.80 -1.83
CA ALA A 59 -21.44 16.87 -0.58
C ALA A 59 -22.25 17.53 0.54
N ALA A 60 -22.94 18.65 0.24
CA ALA A 60 -23.82 19.31 1.21
C ALA A 60 -24.98 18.41 1.67
N LYS A 61 -25.58 17.62 0.76
CA LYS A 61 -26.56 16.58 1.12
C LYS A 61 -25.99 15.53 2.04
N LYS A 62 -24.80 15.02 1.73
CA LYS A 62 -24.10 14.04 2.56
C LYS A 62 -23.81 14.59 3.97
N LEU A 63 -23.42 15.85 4.07
CA LEU A 63 -23.19 16.57 5.33
C LEU A 63 -24.49 17.04 6.03
N ARG A 64 -25.67 16.83 5.44
CA ARG A 64 -26.97 17.23 5.96
C ARG A 64 -27.07 18.73 6.25
N LEU A 65 -26.43 19.56 5.43
CA LEU A 65 -26.52 21.01 5.55
C LEU A 65 -27.94 21.49 5.19
N LYS A 66 -28.45 22.46 5.96
CA LYS A 66 -29.79 23.05 5.71
C LYS A 66 -29.75 24.15 4.66
N THR A 67 -28.69 24.94 4.68
CA THR A 67 -28.45 26.06 3.75
C THR A 67 -27.04 26.02 3.20
N VAL A 68 -26.83 26.57 2.04
CA VAL A 68 -25.52 26.67 1.37
C VAL A 68 -25.38 28.04 0.69
N PRO A 69 -24.15 28.54 0.51
CA PRO A 69 -23.92 29.76 -0.26
C PRO A 69 -24.18 29.52 -1.75
N VAL A 70 -24.96 30.39 -2.35
CA VAL A 70 -25.40 30.31 -3.75
C VAL A 70 -25.22 31.65 -4.44
N ILE A 71 -24.84 31.62 -5.70
CA ILE A 71 -24.91 32.73 -6.64
C ILE A 71 -26.02 32.43 -7.66
N VAL A 72 -26.98 33.36 -7.81
CA VAL A 72 -28.00 33.26 -8.82
C VAL A 72 -27.53 34.02 -10.06
N ALA A 73 -27.37 33.30 -11.17
CA ALA A 73 -26.99 33.87 -12.48
C ALA A 73 -28.27 34.08 -13.30
N ASP A 74 -28.95 35.16 -13.01
CA ASP A 74 -30.21 35.57 -13.67
C ASP A 74 -29.98 36.49 -14.87
N ASP A 75 -28.75 36.85 -15.15
CA ASP A 75 -28.30 37.72 -16.23
C ASP A 75 -27.84 36.97 -17.50
N MET A 76 -27.92 35.62 -17.50
CA MET A 76 -27.51 34.76 -18.61
C MET A 76 -28.68 34.32 -19.47
N THR A 77 -28.47 34.26 -20.80
CA THR A 77 -29.44 33.58 -21.70
C THR A 77 -29.37 32.06 -21.53
N PRO A 78 -30.44 31.31 -21.92
CA PRO A 78 -30.40 29.84 -21.85
C PRO A 78 -29.19 29.21 -22.56
N GLU A 79 -28.78 29.73 -23.71
CA GLU A 79 -27.61 29.27 -24.46
C GLU A 79 -26.31 29.55 -23.71
N GLN A 80 -26.20 30.69 -23.04
CA GLN A 80 -25.06 31.04 -22.21
C GLN A 80 -24.96 30.11 -20.98
N VAL A 81 -26.11 29.77 -20.37
CA VAL A 81 -26.15 28.82 -19.24
C VAL A 81 -25.63 27.45 -19.66
N GLU A 82 -26.09 26.92 -20.82
CA GLU A 82 -25.61 25.64 -21.34
C GLU A 82 -24.10 25.68 -21.66
N ALA A 83 -23.63 26.74 -22.32
CA ALA A 83 -22.22 26.93 -22.65
C ALA A 83 -21.34 27.01 -21.38
N TYR A 84 -21.84 27.74 -20.36
CA TYR A 84 -21.09 27.89 -19.09
C TYR A 84 -21.02 26.59 -18.29
N ARG A 85 -22.05 25.74 -18.29
CA ARG A 85 -22.02 24.41 -17.71
C ARG A 85 -20.86 23.55 -18.25
N ILE A 86 -20.56 23.68 -19.54
CA ILE A 86 -19.46 22.95 -20.18
C ILE A 86 -18.12 23.63 -19.89
N ALA A 87 -18.06 24.95 -20.04
CA ALA A 87 -16.82 25.73 -19.89
C ALA A 87 -16.21 25.64 -18.48
N ASP A 88 -17.04 25.77 -17.43
CA ASP A 88 -16.62 25.66 -16.03
C ASP A 88 -15.96 24.31 -15.74
N ASN A 89 -16.51 23.24 -16.30
CA ASN A 89 -15.96 21.90 -16.15
C ASN A 89 -14.70 21.63 -16.99
N SER A 90 -14.57 22.30 -18.15
CA SER A 90 -13.45 22.05 -19.08
C SER A 90 -12.19 22.80 -18.69
N ALA A 91 -12.30 23.95 -18.07
CA ALA A 91 -11.15 24.78 -17.67
C ALA A 91 -10.29 24.10 -16.61
N GLY A 92 -10.93 23.52 -15.58
CA GLY A 92 -10.21 22.85 -14.49
C GLY A 92 -9.49 21.56 -14.92
N SER A 93 -9.89 20.93 -16.04
CA SER A 93 -9.26 19.69 -16.51
C SER A 93 -8.03 19.91 -17.40
N LYS A 94 -7.65 21.16 -17.67
CA LYS A 94 -6.51 21.52 -18.51
C LYS A 94 -5.29 22.05 -17.74
N SER A 95 -5.41 22.19 -16.41
CA SER A 95 -4.30 22.63 -15.58
C SER A 95 -3.65 21.43 -14.91
N ASP A 96 -2.33 21.36 -15.00
CA ASP A 96 -1.50 20.41 -14.27
C ASP A 96 -0.82 21.10 -13.09
N TRP A 97 -0.38 20.32 -12.10
CA TRP A 97 0.41 20.80 -11.00
C TRP A 97 1.89 20.91 -11.37
N ASP A 98 2.54 21.97 -10.93
CA ASP A 98 4.00 21.99 -10.82
C ASP A 98 4.40 21.07 -9.67
N ARG A 99 5.04 19.96 -10.00
CA ARG A 99 5.30 18.86 -9.06
C ARG A 99 6.30 19.26 -7.97
N GLU A 100 7.35 19.97 -8.32
CA GLU A 100 8.39 20.39 -7.37
C GLU A 100 7.80 21.39 -6.36
N LEU A 101 7.08 22.39 -6.85
CA LEU A 101 6.44 23.39 -5.99
C LEU A 101 5.31 22.76 -5.14
N LEU A 102 4.57 21.78 -5.68
CA LEU A 102 3.55 21.08 -4.92
C LEU A 102 4.16 20.29 -3.77
N ALA A 103 5.25 19.57 -4.02
CA ALA A 103 5.96 18.79 -3.00
C ALA A 103 6.48 19.68 -1.85
N GLU A 104 7.05 20.84 -2.19
CA GLU A 104 7.48 21.84 -1.20
C GLU A 104 6.33 22.32 -0.31
N ILE A 105 5.19 22.71 -0.94
CA ILE A 105 3.99 23.16 -0.20
C ILE A 105 3.46 22.07 0.72
N LEU A 106 3.49 20.82 0.27
CA LEU A 106 2.98 19.69 1.04
C LEU A 106 3.88 19.36 2.24
N GLN A 107 5.19 19.50 2.11
CA GLN A 107 6.10 19.44 3.26
C GLN A 107 5.80 20.53 4.30
N ASP A 108 5.51 21.75 3.86
CA ASP A 108 5.15 22.87 4.75
C ASP A 108 3.81 22.63 5.49
N ILE A 109 2.82 22.01 4.82
CA ILE A 109 1.54 21.66 5.44
C ILE A 109 1.76 20.59 6.52
N GLY A 110 2.71 19.68 6.32
CA GLY A 110 3.07 18.60 7.23
C GLY A 110 1.88 17.67 7.56
N PRO A 111 1.93 16.99 8.71
CA PRO A 111 0.90 16.00 9.09
C PRO A 111 -0.43 16.63 9.56
N ALA A 112 -0.57 17.98 9.51
CA ALA A 112 -1.77 18.66 9.98
C ALA A 112 -3.01 18.34 9.13
N TYR A 113 -2.82 18.01 7.86
CA TYR A 113 -3.87 17.61 6.92
C TYR A 113 -3.39 16.46 6.04
N ASP A 114 -4.13 15.36 6.03
CA ASP A 114 -3.97 14.33 5.03
C ASP A 114 -4.62 14.79 3.71
N MET A 115 -3.81 15.11 2.73
CA MET A 115 -4.30 15.64 1.44
C MET A 115 -5.04 14.58 0.61
N ALA A 116 -4.86 13.29 0.89
CA ALA A 116 -5.65 12.22 0.30
C ALA A 116 -7.14 12.33 0.68
N ASP A 117 -7.45 12.79 1.89
CA ASP A 117 -8.81 13.09 2.33
C ASP A 117 -9.52 14.14 1.44
N PHE A 118 -8.74 14.99 0.77
CA PHE A 118 -9.24 16.03 -0.13
C PHE A 118 -9.14 15.66 -1.62
N GLY A 119 -8.75 14.41 -1.91
CA GLY A 119 -8.67 13.86 -3.26
C GLY A 119 -7.38 14.17 -4.01
N LEU A 120 -6.33 14.60 -3.31
CA LEU A 120 -4.99 14.71 -3.86
C LEU A 120 -4.26 13.38 -3.63
N ASP A 121 -4.04 12.65 -4.70
CA ASP A 121 -3.24 11.44 -4.68
C ASP A 121 -1.76 11.85 -4.79
N MET A 122 -1.06 11.83 -3.66
CA MET A 122 0.34 12.22 -3.55
C MET A 122 1.26 11.37 -4.42
N ASP A 123 0.94 10.09 -4.55
CA ASP A 123 1.79 9.13 -5.26
C ASP A 123 1.81 9.39 -6.78
N GLN A 124 0.82 10.13 -7.33
CA GLN A 124 0.86 10.59 -8.73
C GLN A 124 1.91 11.69 -8.98
N TYR A 125 2.37 12.35 -7.92
CA TYR A 125 3.30 13.49 -7.99
C TYR A 125 4.69 13.16 -7.45
N ILE A 126 4.87 12.01 -6.80
CA ILE A 126 6.18 11.50 -6.37
C ILE A 126 6.78 10.74 -7.56
N ASP A 127 8.02 11.04 -7.93
CA ASP A 127 8.74 10.21 -8.88
C ASP A 127 9.03 8.87 -8.23
N THR A 128 8.27 7.86 -8.66
CA THR A 128 8.37 6.50 -8.12
C THR A 128 9.76 5.90 -8.31
N THR A 129 10.47 6.36 -9.33
CA THR A 129 11.82 5.90 -9.64
C THR A 129 12.81 6.40 -8.60
N GLU A 130 12.75 7.70 -8.23
CA GLU A 130 13.63 8.25 -7.20
C GLU A 130 13.39 7.60 -5.83
N VAL A 131 12.13 7.51 -5.37
CA VAL A 131 11.82 6.91 -4.06
C VAL A 131 12.24 5.45 -3.96
N LEU A 132 12.06 4.66 -5.02
CA LEU A 132 12.42 3.24 -5.02
C LEU A 132 13.91 3.00 -5.32
N ASP A 133 14.59 3.93 -6.00
CA ASP A 133 16.03 3.85 -6.24
C ASP A 133 16.86 4.18 -4.99
N ASP A 134 16.29 4.94 -4.05
CA ASP A 134 16.95 5.33 -2.79
C ASP A 134 16.71 4.34 -1.63
N ILE A 135 16.00 3.23 -1.87
CA ILE A 135 15.78 2.20 -0.86
C ILE A 135 17.11 1.54 -0.48
N GLU A 136 17.49 1.68 0.79
CA GLU A 136 18.67 1.05 1.35
C GLU A 136 18.38 -0.38 1.79
N GLU A 137 19.15 -1.33 1.28
CA GLU A 137 19.16 -2.70 1.79
C GLU A 137 19.84 -2.75 3.14
N ASP A 138 19.25 -3.48 4.05
CA ASP A 138 19.68 -3.60 5.44
C ASP A 138 20.17 -5.03 5.71
N THR A 139 21.16 -5.15 6.58
CA THR A 139 21.66 -6.45 7.06
C THR A 139 21.22 -6.63 8.51
N PRO A 140 20.22 -7.50 8.78
CA PRO A 140 19.80 -7.76 10.15
C PRO A 140 20.95 -8.25 11.01
N PRO A 141 21.00 -7.89 12.30
CA PRO A 141 21.97 -8.43 13.23
C PRO A 141 21.73 -9.93 13.47
N ALA A 142 22.76 -10.64 13.83
CA ALA A 142 22.63 -12.03 14.24
C ALA A 142 21.64 -12.16 15.42
N PRO A 143 20.75 -13.17 15.39
CA PRO A 143 19.82 -13.42 16.48
C PRO A 143 20.52 -13.60 17.83
N LEU A 144 19.92 -13.07 18.88
CA LEU A 144 20.46 -13.24 20.24
C LEU A 144 20.32 -14.70 20.68
N LYS A 145 21.28 -15.21 21.47
CA LYS A 145 21.20 -16.57 22.05
C LYS A 145 20.02 -16.74 23.03
N THR A 146 19.58 -15.65 23.63
CA THR A 146 18.45 -15.63 24.57
C THR A 146 17.61 -14.40 24.25
N ALA A 147 16.34 -14.61 24.00
CA ALA A 147 15.40 -13.52 23.70
C ALA A 147 15.20 -12.61 24.91
N VAL A 148 15.05 -11.33 24.65
CA VAL A 148 14.63 -10.30 25.61
C VAL A 148 13.13 -10.07 25.52
N THR A 149 12.57 -10.18 24.33
CA THR A 149 11.11 -10.11 24.07
C THR A 149 10.43 -11.40 24.57
N VAL A 150 9.19 -11.31 25.00
CA VAL A 150 8.37 -12.45 25.44
C VAL A 150 7.07 -12.52 24.65
N ARG A 151 6.48 -13.73 24.57
CA ARG A 151 5.18 -13.96 23.90
C ARG A 151 4.09 -13.05 24.48
N GLY A 152 3.27 -12.47 23.60
CA GLY A 152 2.20 -11.53 23.93
C GLY A 152 2.66 -10.09 24.13
N GLU A 153 3.97 -9.82 24.09
CA GLU A 153 4.52 -8.47 24.23
C GLU A 153 4.24 -7.64 22.99
N ILE A 154 3.80 -6.39 23.20
CA ILE A 154 3.62 -5.39 22.14
C ILE A 154 4.71 -4.33 22.26
N ILE A 155 5.32 -4.00 21.15
CA ILE A 155 6.41 -3.03 21.04
C ILE A 155 6.03 -1.99 19.98
N ARG A 156 6.02 -0.72 20.36
CA ARG A 156 5.84 0.39 19.42
C ARG A 156 7.18 0.85 18.91
N LEU A 157 7.31 0.92 17.60
CA LEU A 157 8.51 1.31 16.85
C LEU A 157 8.16 2.57 16.03
N GLY A 158 8.12 3.74 16.69
CA GLY A 158 7.59 4.96 16.08
C GLY A 158 6.10 4.80 15.72
N ASP A 159 5.78 4.90 14.43
CA ASP A 159 4.43 4.71 13.91
C ASP A 159 4.07 3.24 13.59
N HIS A 160 5.04 2.33 13.75
CA HIS A 160 4.84 0.89 13.57
C HIS A 160 4.56 0.19 14.89
N VAL A 161 3.99 -1.01 14.81
CA VAL A 161 3.72 -1.87 15.97
C VAL A 161 4.18 -3.28 15.68
N LEU A 162 4.98 -3.85 16.60
CA LEU A 162 5.40 -5.24 16.61
C LEU A 162 4.67 -5.97 17.74
N LEU A 163 4.08 -7.13 17.44
CA LEU A 163 3.55 -8.07 18.43
C LEU A 163 4.33 -9.39 18.36
N CYS A 164 4.84 -9.86 19.49
CA CYS A 164 5.30 -11.24 19.61
C CYS A 164 4.08 -12.17 19.76
N GLY A 165 3.55 -12.69 18.65
CA GLY A 165 2.24 -13.35 18.59
C GLY A 165 2.15 -14.47 17.57
N ASP A 166 0.95 -15.06 17.46
CA ASP A 166 0.65 -16.16 16.55
C ASP A 166 -0.31 -15.67 15.45
N ALA A 167 0.11 -15.73 14.21
CA ALA A 167 -0.69 -15.33 13.04
C ALA A 167 -2.00 -16.14 12.88
N THR A 168 -2.07 -17.33 13.47
CA THR A 168 -3.29 -18.17 13.47
C THR A 168 -4.25 -17.84 14.59
N ASP A 169 -3.83 -17.03 15.58
CA ASP A 169 -4.70 -16.59 16.68
C ASP A 169 -5.40 -15.26 16.31
N PRO A 170 -6.73 -15.26 16.11
CA PRO A 170 -7.46 -14.04 15.78
C PRO A 170 -7.39 -12.97 16.88
N GLY A 171 -7.17 -13.38 18.14
CA GLY A 171 -7.00 -12.47 19.27
C GLY A 171 -5.69 -11.68 19.17
N ASP A 172 -4.61 -12.31 18.76
CA ASP A 172 -3.31 -11.66 18.59
C ASP A 172 -3.37 -10.67 17.43
N VAL A 173 -3.94 -11.06 16.27
CA VAL A 173 -4.08 -10.14 15.11
C VAL A 173 -4.99 -8.96 15.47
N ALA A 174 -6.13 -9.20 16.12
CA ALA A 174 -7.01 -8.12 16.58
C ALA A 174 -6.32 -7.17 17.57
N LYS A 175 -5.51 -7.69 18.49
CA LYS A 175 -4.72 -6.92 19.45
C LYS A 175 -3.67 -6.04 18.75
N LEU A 176 -2.97 -6.58 17.75
CA LEU A 176 -2.02 -5.86 16.92
C LEU A 176 -2.70 -4.68 16.22
N MET A 177 -3.79 -4.95 15.50
CA MET A 177 -4.52 -3.93 14.74
C MET A 177 -5.17 -2.87 15.66
N ALA A 178 -5.73 -3.27 16.79
CA ALA A 178 -6.25 -2.32 17.77
C ALA A 178 -5.16 -1.36 18.30
N THR A 179 -3.92 -1.86 18.49
CA THR A 179 -2.79 -1.04 18.90
C THR A 179 -2.35 -0.04 17.82
N MET A 180 -2.54 -0.38 16.54
CA MET A 180 -2.36 0.55 15.41
C MET A 180 -3.43 1.67 15.39
N GLY A 181 -4.52 1.52 16.14
CA GLY A 181 -5.63 2.46 16.15
C GLY A 181 -6.60 2.33 14.98
N LYS A 182 -6.50 1.28 14.20
CA LYS A 182 -7.43 0.90 13.13
C LYS A 182 -7.75 -0.59 13.22
N TYR A 183 -8.93 -0.99 12.78
CA TYR A 183 -9.33 -2.39 12.73
C TYR A 183 -8.80 -3.09 11.46
N GLU A 184 -8.67 -2.35 10.36
CA GLU A 184 -8.30 -2.87 9.05
C GLU A 184 -6.98 -2.27 8.57
N ALA A 185 -6.17 -3.11 7.92
CA ALA A 185 -4.98 -2.73 7.16
C ALA A 185 -5.37 -2.34 5.73
N ASP A 186 -4.55 -1.52 5.11
CA ASP A 186 -4.71 -1.07 3.73
C ASP A 186 -4.10 -2.06 2.74
N CYS A 187 -3.08 -2.81 3.17
CA CYS A 187 -2.39 -3.83 2.40
C CYS A 187 -1.87 -4.95 3.31
N VAL A 188 -1.74 -6.17 2.76
CA VAL A 188 -1.01 -7.29 3.39
C VAL A 188 0.20 -7.61 2.53
N VAL A 189 1.40 -7.67 3.13
CA VAL A 189 2.60 -8.20 2.48
C VAL A 189 3.27 -9.15 3.44
N THR A 190 3.43 -10.42 3.06
CA THR A 190 3.86 -11.44 4.02
C THR A 190 4.53 -12.65 3.38
N ASP A 191 5.38 -13.33 4.17
CA ASP A 191 6.18 -14.48 3.77
C ASP A 191 6.04 -15.62 4.81
N PRO A 192 4.90 -16.36 4.79
CA PRO A 192 4.66 -17.44 5.74
C PRO A 192 5.64 -18.60 5.56
N PRO A 193 5.82 -19.48 6.55
CA PRO A 193 6.58 -20.73 6.39
C PRO A 193 6.11 -21.55 5.20
N TYR A 194 7.04 -22.19 4.47
CA TYR A 194 6.71 -22.94 3.24
C TYR A 194 6.51 -24.44 3.44
N ASN A 195 6.71 -24.94 4.64
CA ASN A 195 6.67 -26.36 4.98
C ASN A 195 7.62 -27.21 4.11
N VAL A 196 8.86 -26.74 4.01
CA VAL A 196 9.92 -27.41 3.22
C VAL A 196 11.07 -27.92 4.11
N ALA A 197 10.88 -27.87 5.42
CA ALA A 197 11.81 -28.35 6.45
C ALA A 197 13.24 -27.78 6.23
N ILE A 198 13.34 -26.47 6.04
CA ILE A 198 14.64 -25.82 5.84
C ILE A 198 15.47 -25.94 7.11
N VAL A 199 16.59 -26.65 6.99
CA VAL A 199 17.65 -26.63 8.00
C VAL A 199 18.73 -25.71 7.47
N GLY A 200 18.97 -24.59 8.17
CA GLY A 200 20.01 -23.63 7.81
C GLY A 200 21.37 -24.31 7.68
N GLU A 201 22.12 -23.99 6.62
CA GLU A 201 23.49 -24.49 6.39
C GLU A 201 24.52 -23.86 7.34
N THR A 202 24.10 -22.96 8.23
CA THR A 202 24.94 -22.34 9.27
C THR A 202 25.23 -23.31 10.42
N LYS A 203 26.31 -23.08 11.14
CA LYS A 203 26.73 -23.93 12.26
C LYS A 203 25.71 -24.08 13.38
N ASP A 204 24.75 -23.16 13.45
CA ASP A 204 23.72 -23.11 14.51
C ASP A 204 22.41 -23.79 14.11
N HIS A 205 22.31 -24.38 12.89
CA HIS A 205 21.16 -25.15 12.38
C HIS A 205 19.80 -24.46 12.68
N LEU A 206 19.69 -23.15 12.38
CA LEU A 206 18.47 -22.39 12.59
C LEU A 206 17.31 -23.06 11.85
N THR A 207 16.25 -23.38 12.56
CA THR A 207 15.00 -23.94 12.03
C THR A 207 13.91 -22.88 12.10
N ILE A 208 13.01 -22.90 11.14
CA ILE A 208 11.80 -22.04 11.14
C ILE A 208 10.71 -22.80 11.89
N GLU A 209 10.08 -22.19 12.88
CA GLU A 209 8.91 -22.77 13.53
C GLU A 209 7.79 -23.00 12.49
N ASN A 210 7.07 -24.11 12.60
CA ASN A 210 5.98 -24.51 11.70
C ASN A 210 6.40 -24.81 10.24
N ASP A 211 7.68 -25.14 9.96
CA ASP A 211 8.16 -25.47 8.61
C ASP A 211 8.27 -27.00 8.35
N ASP A 212 7.81 -27.85 9.28
CA ASP A 212 7.78 -29.33 9.18
C ASP A 212 6.46 -29.89 9.73
N MET A 213 5.36 -29.65 9.01
CA MET A 213 4.01 -30.11 9.33
C MET A 213 3.54 -31.17 8.34
N ASP A 214 2.59 -32.05 8.75
CA ASP A 214 1.86 -32.81 7.76
C ASP A 214 1.00 -31.89 6.86
N GLU A 215 0.67 -32.37 5.64
CA GLU A 215 0.00 -31.55 4.61
C GLU A 215 -1.35 -30.98 5.08
N SER A 216 -2.12 -31.74 5.89
CA SER A 216 -3.42 -31.29 6.38
C SER A 216 -3.26 -30.21 7.46
N ALA A 217 -2.33 -30.40 8.39
CA ALA A 217 -2.03 -29.44 9.44
C ALA A 217 -1.47 -28.15 8.84
N PHE A 218 -0.65 -28.27 7.80
CA PHE A 218 -0.10 -27.12 7.09
C PHE A 218 -1.18 -26.32 6.35
N LYS A 219 -2.11 -27.00 5.67
CA LYS A 219 -3.26 -26.34 5.04
C LYS A 219 -4.11 -25.59 6.07
N ASP A 220 -4.42 -26.25 7.20
CA ASP A 220 -5.17 -25.65 8.31
C ASP A 220 -4.48 -24.42 8.88
N PHE A 221 -3.16 -24.48 9.08
CA PHE A 221 -2.33 -23.37 9.54
C PHE A 221 -2.41 -22.17 8.58
N LEU A 222 -2.17 -22.41 7.29
CA LEU A 222 -2.24 -21.37 6.26
C LEU A 222 -3.64 -20.74 6.18
N THR A 223 -4.68 -21.58 6.16
CA THR A 223 -6.06 -21.09 6.05
C THR A 223 -6.42 -20.19 7.22
N LYS A 224 -6.13 -20.59 8.46
CA LYS A 224 -6.38 -19.75 9.66
C LYS A 224 -5.64 -18.42 9.61
N ALA A 225 -4.35 -18.45 9.24
CA ALA A 225 -3.58 -17.22 9.12
C ALA A 225 -4.16 -16.29 8.02
N MET A 226 -4.55 -16.84 6.88
CA MET A 226 -5.14 -16.08 5.77
C MET A 226 -6.56 -15.60 6.07
N GLU A 227 -7.36 -16.33 6.87
CA GLU A 227 -8.65 -15.86 7.39
C GLU A 227 -8.45 -14.61 8.27
N ASN A 228 -7.48 -14.64 9.18
CA ASN A 228 -7.14 -13.48 10.00
C ASN A 228 -6.66 -12.28 9.16
N MET A 229 -5.87 -12.53 8.10
CA MET A 229 -5.49 -11.48 7.14
C MET A 229 -6.72 -10.91 6.42
N ALA A 230 -7.62 -11.77 5.93
CA ALA A 230 -8.82 -11.35 5.21
C ALA A 230 -9.77 -10.54 6.11
N ASP A 231 -9.92 -10.94 7.38
CA ASP A 231 -10.77 -10.25 8.35
C ASP A 231 -10.25 -8.83 8.65
N HIS A 232 -8.95 -8.66 8.66
CA HIS A 232 -8.30 -7.37 8.95
C HIS A 232 -7.82 -6.61 7.71
N LEU A 233 -8.07 -7.08 6.50
CA LEU A 233 -7.82 -6.35 5.25
C LEU A 233 -9.07 -5.58 4.84
N LYS A 234 -8.97 -4.29 4.54
CA LYS A 234 -10.10 -3.48 4.05
C LYS A 234 -10.61 -4.00 2.69
N GLU A 235 -11.86 -3.74 2.38
CA GLU A 235 -12.39 -3.93 1.01
C GLU A 235 -11.56 -3.11 0.00
N GLY A 236 -11.14 -3.74 -1.09
CA GLY A 236 -10.21 -3.16 -2.07
C GLY A 236 -8.74 -3.15 -1.65
N GLY A 237 -8.42 -3.56 -0.41
CA GLY A 237 -7.05 -3.70 0.05
C GLY A 237 -6.30 -4.80 -0.69
N ALA A 238 -5.07 -4.54 -1.11
CA ALA A 238 -4.25 -5.50 -1.82
C ALA A 238 -3.53 -6.47 -0.88
N PHE A 239 -3.20 -7.67 -1.39
CA PHE A 239 -2.35 -8.61 -0.68
C PHE A 239 -1.25 -9.18 -1.58
N TYR A 240 -0.11 -9.46 -0.96
CA TYR A 240 1.08 -10.08 -1.53
C TYR A 240 1.53 -11.20 -0.59
N ILE A 241 1.38 -12.46 -1.00
CA ILE A 241 1.70 -13.64 -0.19
C ILE A 241 2.76 -14.46 -0.92
N TRP A 242 3.97 -14.46 -0.39
CA TRP A 242 5.10 -15.20 -0.93
C TRP A 242 4.99 -16.69 -0.63
N HIS A 243 5.48 -17.55 -1.54
CA HIS A 243 5.46 -18.99 -1.34
C HIS A 243 6.50 -19.71 -2.19
N ALA A 244 6.82 -20.94 -1.84
CA ALA A 244 7.64 -21.80 -2.69
C ALA A 244 6.84 -22.32 -3.88
N SER A 245 7.46 -22.42 -5.07
CA SER A 245 6.81 -22.85 -6.33
C SER A 245 6.09 -24.19 -6.20
N MET A 246 6.64 -25.16 -5.47
CA MET A 246 6.04 -26.47 -5.27
C MET A 246 4.87 -26.46 -4.29
N ARG A 247 4.69 -25.37 -3.55
CA ARG A 247 3.62 -25.18 -2.57
C ARG A 247 2.45 -24.34 -3.11
N THR A 248 2.55 -23.84 -4.35
CA THR A 248 1.50 -23.02 -5.00
C THR A 248 0.08 -23.59 -4.82
N PRO A 249 -0.19 -24.89 -5.00
CA PRO A 249 -1.56 -25.42 -4.87
C PRO A 249 -2.15 -25.16 -3.47
N VAL A 250 -1.45 -25.52 -2.40
CA VAL A 250 -1.97 -25.36 -1.03
C VAL A 250 -2.12 -23.89 -0.65
N PHE A 251 -1.21 -23.00 -1.06
CA PHE A 251 -1.32 -21.56 -0.84
C PHE A 251 -2.52 -20.97 -1.58
N PHE A 252 -2.74 -21.43 -2.82
CA PHE A 252 -3.87 -20.98 -3.63
C PHE A 252 -5.20 -21.40 -3.02
N GLU A 253 -5.33 -22.67 -2.63
CA GLU A 253 -6.51 -23.19 -1.97
C GLU A 253 -6.79 -22.48 -0.64
N SER A 254 -5.78 -22.33 0.22
CA SER A 254 -5.93 -21.67 1.51
C SER A 254 -6.35 -20.20 1.37
N ALA A 255 -5.81 -19.46 0.39
CA ALA A 255 -6.22 -18.10 0.11
C ALA A 255 -7.68 -18.01 -0.36
N GLN A 256 -8.11 -18.94 -1.22
CA GLN A 256 -9.51 -19.02 -1.67
C GLN A 256 -10.45 -19.41 -0.53
N ASP A 257 -10.08 -20.39 0.29
CA ASP A 257 -10.86 -20.83 1.45
C ASP A 257 -11.03 -19.67 2.46
N ALA A 258 -10.02 -18.81 2.61
CA ALA A 258 -10.05 -17.60 3.43
C ALA A 258 -10.81 -16.41 2.78
N GLY A 259 -11.34 -16.55 1.58
CA GLY A 259 -12.09 -15.50 0.88
C GLY A 259 -11.23 -14.45 0.19
N LEU A 260 -9.93 -14.68 0.02
CA LEU A 260 -9.02 -13.80 -0.73
C LEU A 260 -9.08 -14.12 -2.23
N THR A 261 -9.35 -13.13 -3.06
CA THR A 261 -9.44 -13.33 -4.52
C THR A 261 -8.11 -13.08 -5.21
N ILE A 262 -7.41 -14.16 -5.56
CA ILE A 262 -6.14 -14.09 -6.28
C ILE A 262 -6.38 -13.60 -7.71
N ARG A 263 -5.61 -12.62 -8.16
CA ARG A 263 -5.70 -12.02 -9.50
C ARG A 263 -4.52 -12.37 -10.39
N GLN A 264 -3.32 -12.42 -9.81
CA GLN A 264 -2.09 -12.70 -10.54
C GLN A 264 -1.10 -13.47 -9.65
N VAL A 265 -0.13 -14.13 -10.26
CA VAL A 265 1.04 -14.68 -9.59
C VAL A 265 2.25 -13.92 -10.10
N LEU A 266 2.91 -13.18 -9.22
CA LEU A 266 4.14 -12.46 -9.53
C LEU A 266 5.32 -13.40 -9.38
N GLN A 267 6.43 -13.11 -10.07
CA GLN A 267 7.66 -13.90 -10.00
C GLN A 267 8.84 -13.01 -9.62
N TRP A 268 9.44 -13.25 -8.47
CA TRP A 268 10.73 -12.66 -8.15
C TRP A 268 11.84 -13.53 -8.72
N VAL A 269 12.58 -13.01 -9.68
CA VAL A 269 13.72 -13.68 -10.29
C VAL A 269 14.99 -13.23 -9.58
N LYS A 270 15.66 -14.18 -8.93
CA LYS A 270 16.91 -13.95 -8.19
C LYS A 270 18.08 -13.75 -9.17
N SER A 271 19.04 -12.89 -8.82
CA SER A 271 20.27 -12.68 -9.59
C SER A 271 21.11 -13.99 -9.69
N ILE A 272 21.08 -14.81 -8.65
CA ILE A 272 21.81 -16.08 -8.55
C ILE A 272 20.81 -17.20 -8.26
N PHE A 273 20.95 -18.34 -8.96
CA PHE A 273 20.16 -19.53 -8.65
C PHE A 273 20.62 -20.20 -7.33
N VAL A 274 19.72 -20.89 -6.69
CA VAL A 274 20.03 -21.72 -5.51
C VAL A 274 20.45 -23.10 -6.00
N LEU A 275 21.69 -23.49 -5.74
CA LEU A 275 22.17 -24.84 -6.11
C LEU A 275 21.48 -25.87 -5.23
N GLY A 276 20.75 -26.78 -5.85
CA GLY A 276 20.03 -27.88 -5.21
C GLY A 276 20.31 -29.22 -5.93
N ARG A 277 19.60 -30.25 -5.48
CA ARG A 277 19.71 -31.62 -6.04
C ARG A 277 18.79 -31.86 -7.23
N GLN A 278 18.02 -30.84 -7.64
CA GLN A 278 17.08 -30.89 -8.76
C GLN A 278 17.82 -30.79 -10.10
N ASP A 279 17.21 -31.28 -11.20
CA ASP A 279 17.74 -31.16 -12.55
C ASP A 279 17.79 -29.70 -12.99
N TYR A 280 16.75 -28.90 -12.70
CA TYR A 280 16.69 -27.45 -12.93
C TYR A 280 16.84 -26.71 -11.61
N GLN A 281 17.73 -25.71 -11.58
CA GLN A 281 17.98 -24.92 -10.38
C GLN A 281 16.94 -23.81 -10.22
N TRP A 282 16.42 -23.64 -9.00
CA TRP A 282 15.46 -22.59 -8.71
C TRP A 282 16.12 -21.21 -8.78
N ARG A 283 15.54 -20.35 -9.61
CA ARG A 283 15.97 -18.96 -9.76
C ARG A 283 14.86 -17.96 -9.46
N HIS A 284 13.68 -18.40 -9.11
CA HIS A 284 12.54 -17.54 -8.85
C HIS A 284 11.76 -17.99 -7.61
N GLU A 285 11.01 -17.05 -7.04
CA GLU A 285 9.99 -17.30 -6.03
C GLU A 285 8.68 -16.64 -6.46
N PRO A 286 7.56 -17.36 -6.41
CA PRO A 286 6.24 -16.83 -6.74
C PRO A 286 5.62 -16.10 -5.56
N CYS A 287 4.77 -15.11 -5.87
CA CYS A 287 3.98 -14.34 -4.93
C CYS A 287 2.53 -14.27 -5.42
N LEU A 288 1.57 -14.68 -4.60
CA LEU A 288 0.17 -14.47 -4.88
C LEU A 288 -0.16 -12.99 -4.71
N TYR A 289 -0.76 -12.40 -5.72
CA TYR A 289 -1.24 -11.03 -5.71
C TYR A 289 -2.74 -10.99 -5.98
N GLY A 290 -3.44 -10.15 -5.23
CA GLY A 290 -4.85 -9.89 -5.40
C GLY A 290 -5.33 -8.78 -4.48
N TRP A 291 -6.63 -8.65 -4.34
CA TRP A 291 -7.27 -7.71 -3.43
C TRP A 291 -8.59 -8.27 -2.91
N LYS A 292 -9.00 -7.82 -1.72
CA LYS A 292 -10.28 -8.18 -1.12
C LYS A 292 -11.42 -7.55 -1.91
N ASP A 293 -12.41 -8.35 -2.29
CA ASP A 293 -13.59 -7.87 -3.01
C ASP A 293 -14.43 -6.92 -2.13
N GLY A 294 -15.28 -6.11 -2.75
CA GLY A 294 -16.21 -5.19 -2.08
C GLY A 294 -16.01 -3.72 -2.45
N ALA A 295 -14.79 -3.30 -2.72
CA ALA A 295 -14.45 -1.94 -3.17
C ALA A 295 -13.43 -1.94 -4.32
N PRO A 296 -13.29 -0.83 -5.07
CA PRO A 296 -12.18 -0.66 -6.00
C PRO A 296 -10.84 -0.72 -5.27
N HIS A 297 -9.88 -1.48 -5.83
CA HIS A 297 -8.50 -1.49 -5.31
C HIS A 297 -7.71 -0.28 -5.82
N TYR A 298 -6.78 0.16 -5.01
CA TYR A 298 -5.77 1.12 -5.44
C TYR A 298 -4.58 0.38 -6.08
N PHE A 299 -4.10 0.90 -7.19
CA PHE A 299 -2.83 0.57 -7.80
C PHE A 299 -2.31 1.83 -8.49
N ILE A 300 -1.02 2.08 -8.42
CA ILE A 300 -0.41 3.25 -9.06
C ILE A 300 -0.86 3.37 -10.53
N ALA A 301 -0.98 4.60 -11.04
CA ALA A 301 -1.57 4.87 -12.36
C ALA A 301 -0.76 4.34 -13.56
N ASP A 302 0.44 3.81 -13.31
CA ASP A 302 1.31 3.24 -14.34
C ASP A 302 0.81 1.86 -14.80
N ARG A 303 0.18 1.82 -15.96
CA ARG A 303 -0.33 0.59 -16.60
C ARG A 303 0.57 0.07 -17.73
N THR A 304 1.78 0.60 -17.88
CA THR A 304 2.73 0.11 -18.90
C THR A 304 3.43 -1.19 -18.47
N ARG A 305 3.12 -1.69 -17.29
CA ARG A 305 3.68 -2.88 -16.66
C ARG A 305 3.23 -4.15 -17.36
N THR A 306 4.14 -4.85 -18.00
CA THR A 306 3.88 -6.12 -18.71
C THR A 306 4.16 -7.32 -17.82
N THR A 307 3.51 -8.46 -18.10
CA THR A 307 3.71 -9.72 -17.38
C THR A 307 5.05 -10.41 -17.68
N VAL A 308 5.75 -10.00 -18.72
CA VAL A 308 7.10 -10.51 -19.08
C VAL A 308 7.90 -9.38 -19.71
N ALA A 309 9.07 -9.06 -19.17
CA ALA A 309 10.08 -8.26 -19.84
C ALA A 309 11.27 -9.15 -20.21
N GLU A 310 11.35 -9.53 -21.47
CA GLU A 310 12.60 -10.03 -22.08
C GLU A 310 13.32 -8.84 -22.69
N SER A 311 14.46 -8.44 -22.14
CA SER A 311 15.37 -7.52 -22.83
C SER A 311 16.61 -8.25 -23.28
N THR A 312 16.76 -8.38 -24.58
CA THR A 312 18.06 -8.67 -25.19
C THR A 312 18.81 -7.35 -25.31
N LEU A 313 19.62 -7.02 -24.31
CA LEU A 313 20.52 -5.88 -24.35
C LEU A 313 21.90 -6.35 -24.83
N ASP A 314 22.37 -5.73 -25.90
CA ASP A 314 23.77 -5.79 -26.26
C ASP A 314 24.55 -4.79 -25.40
N ILE A 315 25.09 -5.28 -24.27
CA ILE A 315 25.87 -4.47 -23.32
C ILE A 315 27.38 -4.54 -23.59
N GLU A 316 27.84 -5.33 -24.60
CA GLU A 316 29.27 -5.55 -24.87
C GLU A 316 30.03 -4.28 -25.29
N GLY A 317 29.32 -3.26 -25.78
CA GLY A 317 29.91 -1.98 -26.18
C GLY A 317 29.73 -0.82 -25.21
N MET A 318 29.04 -1.02 -24.08
CA MET A 318 28.71 0.02 -23.12
C MET A 318 29.77 0.14 -22.04
N SER A 319 30.05 1.37 -21.57
CA SER A 319 30.77 1.55 -20.32
C SER A 319 29.90 1.06 -19.14
N GLU A 320 30.55 0.70 -18.01
CA GLU A 320 29.83 0.23 -16.82
C GLU A 320 28.74 1.22 -16.35
N ARG A 321 29.00 2.52 -16.44
CA ARG A 321 28.05 3.58 -16.13
C ARG A 321 26.87 3.61 -17.11
N GLU A 322 27.14 3.56 -18.41
CA GLU A 322 26.10 3.55 -19.45
C GLU A 322 25.24 2.29 -19.38
N ALA A 323 25.85 1.13 -19.12
CA ALA A 323 25.13 -0.11 -18.90
C ALA A 323 24.20 -0.01 -17.70
N LYS A 324 24.67 0.55 -16.56
CA LYS A 324 23.89 0.75 -15.35
C LYS A 324 22.74 1.75 -15.55
N GLU A 325 22.99 2.88 -16.22
CA GLU A 325 21.95 3.88 -16.53
C GLU A 325 20.92 3.33 -17.55
N THR A 326 21.35 2.56 -18.53
CA THR A 326 20.47 1.93 -19.52
C THR A 326 19.60 0.84 -18.88
N LEU A 327 20.17 0.02 -17.99
CA LEU A 327 19.43 -0.96 -17.21
C LEU A 327 18.40 -0.29 -16.31
N LYS A 328 18.78 0.76 -15.57
CA LYS A 328 17.86 1.54 -14.74
C LYS A 328 16.69 2.08 -15.58
N ARG A 329 16.94 2.67 -16.74
CA ARG A 329 15.91 3.19 -17.64
C ARG A 329 14.97 2.09 -18.14
N ILE A 330 15.49 0.93 -18.54
CA ILE A 330 14.67 -0.18 -19.04
C ILE A 330 13.78 -0.74 -17.94
N PHE A 331 14.30 -0.90 -16.71
CA PHE A 331 13.50 -1.36 -15.59
C PHE A 331 12.48 -0.31 -15.12
N ALA A 332 12.74 0.98 -15.31
CA ALA A 332 11.79 2.04 -15.05
C ALA A 332 10.70 2.13 -16.14
N GLU A 333 11.09 1.94 -17.42
CA GLU A 333 10.19 2.06 -18.58
C GLU A 333 9.35 0.79 -18.83
N HIS A 334 9.81 -0.40 -18.38
CA HIS A 334 9.15 -1.68 -18.63
C HIS A 334 9.03 -2.54 -17.36
N PRO A 335 8.28 -2.10 -16.35
CA PRO A 335 8.01 -2.95 -15.19
C PRO A 335 7.16 -4.16 -15.60
N SER A 336 7.53 -5.34 -15.15
CA SER A 336 6.84 -6.61 -15.45
C SER A 336 6.39 -7.34 -14.17
N ASP A 337 5.64 -8.42 -14.29
CA ASP A 337 5.34 -9.35 -13.19
C ASP A 337 6.60 -10.12 -12.73
N ILE A 338 7.69 -10.05 -13.50
CA ILE A 338 9.01 -10.53 -13.11
C ILE A 338 9.76 -9.41 -12.41
N ILE A 339 9.96 -9.56 -11.11
CA ILE A 339 10.70 -8.62 -10.29
C ILE A 339 12.16 -9.05 -10.24
N HIS A 340 13.06 -8.15 -10.62
CA HIS A 340 14.50 -8.35 -10.54
C HIS A 340 15.04 -7.50 -9.39
N GLU A 341 15.36 -8.14 -8.27
CA GLU A 341 16.05 -7.52 -7.15
C GLU A 341 17.24 -8.40 -6.76
N ASP A 342 18.37 -7.78 -6.49
CA ASP A 342 19.55 -8.51 -6.03
C ASP A 342 19.31 -8.99 -4.60
N LYS A 343 19.61 -10.28 -4.37
CA LYS A 343 19.65 -10.80 -3.01
C LYS A 343 20.84 -10.14 -2.31
N PRO A 344 20.67 -9.57 -1.10
CA PRO A 344 21.78 -9.03 -0.34
C PRO A 344 22.92 -10.05 -0.26
N ALA A 345 24.14 -9.62 -0.53
CA ALA A 345 25.31 -10.48 -0.53
C ALA A 345 25.56 -11.02 0.90
N ARG A 346 25.11 -12.25 1.18
CA ARG A 346 25.27 -12.99 2.42
C ARG A 346 24.65 -12.34 3.67
N SER A 347 23.39 -12.67 3.95
CA SER A 347 22.97 -12.79 5.35
C SER A 347 23.42 -14.16 5.84
N ALA A 348 24.42 -14.21 6.72
CA ALA A 348 24.87 -15.45 7.37
C ALA A 348 23.79 -15.99 8.36
N ASP A 349 22.76 -15.19 8.64
CA ASP A 349 21.92 -15.31 9.82
C ASP A 349 20.42 -15.53 9.51
N HIS A 350 19.96 -15.36 8.25
CA HIS A 350 18.59 -15.71 7.87
C HIS A 350 18.54 -16.27 6.43
N PRO A 351 18.17 -17.56 6.24
CA PRO A 351 18.26 -18.23 4.94
C PRO A 351 17.26 -17.74 3.89
N THR A 352 16.19 -17.02 4.30
CA THR A 352 15.02 -16.72 3.43
C THR A 352 14.62 -15.25 3.39
N MET A 353 15.48 -14.31 3.79
CA MET A 353 15.14 -12.89 3.82
C MET A 353 14.81 -12.33 2.41
N LYS A 354 13.69 -11.61 2.31
CA LYS A 354 13.33 -10.85 1.10
C LYS A 354 14.04 -9.50 1.09
N PRO A 355 14.51 -9.01 -0.09
CA PRO A 355 15.06 -7.66 -0.23
C PRO A 355 14.07 -6.59 0.22
N VAL A 356 14.57 -5.56 0.90
CA VAL A 356 13.75 -4.43 1.35
C VAL A 356 13.16 -3.69 0.16
N ALA A 357 13.94 -3.46 -0.90
CA ALA A 357 13.49 -2.82 -2.14
C ALA A 357 12.36 -3.60 -2.83
N LEU A 358 12.40 -4.94 -2.81
CA LEU A 358 11.34 -5.79 -3.36
C LEU A 358 10.01 -5.56 -2.64
N ILE A 359 10.03 -5.55 -1.31
CA ILE A 359 8.85 -5.31 -0.48
C ILE A 359 8.37 -3.86 -0.63
N ALA A 360 9.29 -2.89 -0.60
CA ALA A 360 8.97 -1.47 -0.78
C ALA A 360 8.21 -1.21 -2.08
N ARG A 361 8.63 -1.84 -3.18
CA ARG A 361 7.96 -1.75 -4.47
C ARG A 361 6.52 -2.28 -4.44
N GLN A 362 6.29 -3.43 -3.79
CA GLN A 362 4.95 -4.01 -3.66
C GLN A 362 4.02 -3.12 -2.82
N VAL A 363 4.50 -2.68 -1.67
CA VAL A 363 3.78 -1.78 -0.78
C VAL A 363 3.46 -0.46 -1.48
N PHE A 364 4.45 0.16 -2.13
CA PHE A 364 4.30 1.42 -2.83
C PHE A 364 3.24 1.35 -3.93
N ASN A 365 3.22 0.26 -4.71
CA ASN A 365 2.27 0.07 -5.82
C ASN A 365 0.80 0.04 -5.36
N SER A 366 0.52 -0.36 -4.12
CA SER A 366 -0.83 -0.67 -3.65
C SER A 366 -1.27 0.11 -2.41
N THR A 367 -0.47 1.09 -1.96
CA THR A 367 -0.77 1.91 -0.77
C THR A 367 -0.38 3.36 -0.96
N HIS A 368 -0.96 4.24 -0.15
CA HIS A 368 -0.59 5.65 -0.02
C HIS A 368 0.30 5.87 1.22
N ALA A 369 0.96 7.03 1.29
CA ALA A 369 1.71 7.42 2.47
C ALA A 369 0.80 7.43 3.72
N GLY A 370 1.30 6.91 4.85
CA GLY A 370 0.55 6.77 6.09
C GLY A 370 -0.40 5.56 6.17
N ASP A 371 -0.61 4.82 5.07
CA ASP A 371 -1.39 3.58 5.06
C ASP A 371 -0.77 2.49 5.94
N ILE A 372 -1.60 1.56 6.42
CA ILE A 372 -1.17 0.46 7.27
C ILE A 372 -0.94 -0.79 6.42
N VAL A 373 0.25 -1.35 6.54
CA VAL A 373 0.64 -2.64 5.97
C VAL A 373 0.68 -3.67 7.09
N LEU A 374 -0.05 -4.77 6.93
CA LEU A 374 -0.04 -5.90 7.85
C LEU A 374 0.92 -6.98 7.34
N ASP A 375 1.85 -7.39 8.20
CA ASP A 375 2.72 -8.55 8.00
C ASP A 375 2.66 -9.47 9.23
N PRO A 376 1.86 -10.54 9.19
CA PRO A 376 1.72 -11.46 10.32
C PRO A 376 2.88 -12.46 10.45
N PHE A 377 3.86 -12.46 9.53
CA PHE A 377 5.05 -13.31 9.56
C PHE A 377 6.32 -12.47 9.36
N GLY A 378 6.63 -11.66 10.35
CA GLY A 378 7.63 -10.59 10.27
C GLY A 378 9.06 -11.02 10.01
N GLY A 379 9.43 -12.24 10.42
CA GLY A 379 10.79 -12.78 10.23
C GLY A 379 11.87 -11.82 10.68
N SER A 380 12.71 -11.38 9.74
CA SER A 380 13.76 -10.39 10.04
C SER A 380 13.30 -8.94 10.02
N GLY A 381 12.04 -8.63 9.63
CA GLY A 381 11.47 -7.27 9.60
C GLY A 381 11.71 -6.48 8.32
N SER A 382 11.92 -7.15 7.18
CA SER A 382 12.09 -6.47 5.89
C SER A 382 10.88 -5.59 5.53
N THR A 383 9.65 -6.04 5.85
CA THR A 383 8.43 -5.27 5.62
C THR A 383 8.39 -3.99 6.45
N LEU A 384 8.84 -4.05 7.70
CA LEU A 384 8.93 -2.85 8.55
C LEU A 384 9.97 -1.88 8.01
N ALA A 385 11.16 -2.37 7.61
CA ALA A 385 12.21 -1.54 7.04
C ALA A 385 11.76 -0.87 5.73
N ALA A 386 11.02 -1.58 4.88
CA ALA A 386 10.42 -1.03 3.67
C ALA A 386 9.40 0.07 4.00
N CYS A 387 8.47 -0.20 4.92
CA CYS A 387 7.43 0.76 5.31
C CYS A 387 8.02 2.06 5.91
N GLU A 388 9.06 1.95 6.75
CA GLU A 388 9.75 3.12 7.32
C GLU A 388 10.32 4.00 6.21
N GLN A 389 11.02 3.41 5.22
CA GLN A 389 11.69 4.17 4.16
C GLN A 389 10.71 4.86 3.18
N ILE A 390 9.52 4.28 2.98
CA ILE A 390 8.52 4.84 2.05
C ILE A 390 7.35 5.53 2.75
N GLY A 391 7.45 5.81 4.06
CA GLY A 391 6.45 6.56 4.83
C GLY A 391 5.12 5.82 5.02
N ARG A 392 5.13 4.49 5.11
CA ARG A 392 3.96 3.66 5.46
C ARG A 392 4.08 3.19 6.90
N ARG A 393 2.96 2.75 7.47
CA ARG A 393 2.90 2.23 8.84
C ARG A 393 2.83 0.72 8.81
N CYS A 394 3.65 0.03 9.58
CA CYS A 394 3.70 -1.44 9.59
C CYS A 394 3.06 -2.00 10.88
N ALA A 395 2.08 -2.88 10.73
CA ALA A 395 1.58 -3.76 11.76
C ALA A 395 2.25 -5.13 11.54
N ILE A 396 3.27 -5.43 12.33
CA ILE A 396 4.10 -6.63 12.13
C ILE A 396 3.97 -7.59 13.31
N MET A 397 3.87 -8.88 13.02
CA MET A 397 3.82 -9.94 14.02
C MET A 397 4.92 -10.97 13.76
N GLU A 398 5.49 -11.49 14.82
CA GLU A 398 6.50 -12.55 14.76
C GLU A 398 6.29 -13.52 15.90
N LEU A 399 6.36 -14.81 15.59
CA LEU A 399 6.12 -15.88 16.55
C LEU A 399 7.30 -16.06 17.50
N ASP A 400 8.51 -16.06 16.96
CA ASP A 400 9.73 -16.29 17.71
C ASP A 400 10.22 -14.99 18.40
N PRO A 401 10.28 -14.97 19.75
CA PRO A 401 10.79 -13.83 20.49
C PRO A 401 12.21 -13.39 20.08
N VAL A 402 13.03 -14.31 19.61
CA VAL A 402 14.41 -14.02 19.17
C VAL A 402 14.38 -13.16 17.91
N TYR A 403 13.49 -13.46 16.95
CA TYR A 403 13.32 -12.65 15.76
C TYR A 403 12.59 -11.33 16.05
N CYS A 404 11.70 -11.28 17.04
CA CYS A 404 11.18 -9.99 17.52
C CYS A 404 12.30 -9.06 17.98
N ASP A 405 13.34 -9.58 18.65
CA ASP A 405 14.52 -8.80 19.04
C ASP A 405 15.37 -8.38 17.82
N VAL A 406 15.39 -9.18 16.74
CA VAL A 406 16.02 -8.79 15.46
C VAL A 406 15.25 -7.62 14.80
N ILE A 407 13.93 -7.66 14.80
CA ILE A 407 13.08 -6.58 14.25
C ILE A 407 13.31 -5.26 14.98
N LYS A 408 13.61 -5.29 16.27
CA LYS A 408 13.94 -4.09 17.07
C LYS A 408 15.20 -3.35 16.63
N ARG A 409 16.00 -3.91 15.68
CA ARG A 409 17.09 -3.17 15.03
C ARG A 409 16.63 -1.86 14.35
N TRP A 410 15.33 -1.69 14.17
CA TRP A 410 14.74 -0.43 13.77
C TRP A 410 15.25 0.77 14.58
N GLU A 411 15.57 0.57 15.87
CA GLU A 411 16.22 1.60 16.70
C GLU A 411 17.56 2.07 16.11
N ASN A 412 18.34 1.13 15.56
CA ASN A 412 19.63 1.43 14.95
C ASN A 412 19.47 2.10 13.58
N LEU A 413 18.42 1.74 12.82
CA LEU A 413 18.14 2.31 11.50
C LEU A 413 17.66 3.75 11.59
N THR A 414 16.88 4.07 12.62
CA THR A 414 16.19 5.36 12.73
C THR A 414 16.79 6.30 13.81
N GLY A 415 17.59 5.78 14.72
CA GLY A 415 18.07 6.49 15.92
C GLY A 415 16.97 6.78 16.95
N ARG A 416 15.76 6.22 16.77
CA ARG A 416 14.62 6.35 17.70
C ARG A 416 14.57 5.16 18.64
N THR A 417 13.87 5.28 19.76
CA THR A 417 13.77 4.24 20.79
C THR A 417 12.44 3.50 20.69
N ALA A 418 12.49 2.17 20.80
CA ALA A 418 11.31 1.32 20.88
C ALA A 418 10.63 1.45 22.24
N GLU A 419 9.31 1.42 22.26
CA GLU A 419 8.51 1.55 23.48
C GLU A 419 7.69 0.29 23.71
N ARG A 420 7.80 -0.30 24.93
CA ARG A 420 6.91 -1.39 25.33
C ARG A 420 5.51 -0.83 25.64
N VAL A 421 4.51 -1.39 25.00
CA VAL A 421 3.12 -1.04 25.30
C VAL A 421 2.68 -1.88 26.51
N ALA A 422 2.22 -1.22 27.56
CA ALA A 422 1.68 -1.94 28.71
C ALA A 422 0.46 -2.79 28.28
N PRO A 423 0.32 -4.02 28.81
CA PRO A 423 -0.73 -4.95 28.46
C PRO A 423 -2.14 -4.42 28.81
#